data_4692228cc80f8acb726f3fbdbff866c1
#
_entry.id   4692228cc80f8acb726f3fbdbff866c1
#
_cell.length_a   1.000
_cell.length_b   1.000
_cell.length_c   1.000
_cell.angle_alpha   90.00
_cell.angle_beta   90.00
_cell.angle_gamma   90.00
#
_symmetry.space_group_name_H-M   'P 1'
#
loop_
_entity.id
_entity.type
_entity.pdbx_description
1 polymer ?
#
loop_
_entity_poly.entity_id
_entity_poly.type
_entity_poly.pdbx_seq_one_letter_code
_entity_poly.pdbx_strand_id
1 'polypeptide(L)'
;MNVKIDNSWRKHIGAEFEKPYFTQLTDFVRQEYSTTACYPPGSLVFNAFNLCPFDAVKVVIIGQDPYHEPGQAQGLSFSVPAGVPFPPSLQNIFKEIQLDLGKPIPQTGDLTRWAEQGVLLLNATLTVRAHQAASHQRHGWEQFTDAAISALSAEREHLVFILWGGYARSKKQLIDRGRHLVLESVHPSPLSANRGGWFSNHHFSLCNAYLREHGEQEIDW
;
A
#
# COMPACT_ATOMS: atom_id res chain seq x y z
N MET A 1 -17.52 -14.18 -7.84
CA MET A 1 -17.27 -12.78 -8.26
C MET A 1 -16.16 -12.75 -9.29
N ASN A 2 -16.34 -12.03 -10.42
CA ASN A 2 -15.23 -11.89 -11.37
C ASN A 2 -14.34 -10.73 -10.88
N VAL A 3 -13.29 -11.05 -10.10
CA VAL A 3 -12.35 -10.05 -9.58
C VAL A 3 -11.50 -9.56 -10.73
N LYS A 4 -11.55 -8.25 -10.98
CA LYS A 4 -10.70 -7.58 -11.98
C LYS A 4 -9.37 -7.21 -11.31
N ILE A 5 -8.40 -8.10 -11.42
CA ILE A 5 -7.03 -7.93 -10.99
C ILE A 5 -6.11 -8.24 -12.17
N ASP A 6 -4.95 -7.60 -12.23
CA ASP A 6 -3.96 -7.87 -13.28
C ASP A 6 -3.59 -9.37 -13.34
N ASN A 7 -3.42 -9.89 -14.56
CA ASN A 7 -3.20 -11.31 -14.78
C ASN A 7 -1.90 -11.85 -14.17
N SER A 8 -0.89 -11.01 -14.00
CA SER A 8 0.35 -11.42 -13.33
C SER A 8 0.07 -11.82 -11.87
N TRP A 9 -0.73 -11.03 -11.14
CA TRP A 9 -1.15 -11.35 -9.78
C TRP A 9 -2.01 -12.61 -9.71
N ARG A 10 -2.91 -12.81 -10.68
CA ARG A 10 -3.80 -13.97 -10.69
C ARG A 10 -3.03 -15.30 -10.75
N LYS A 11 -1.86 -15.32 -11.37
CA LYS A 11 -1.00 -16.53 -11.41
C LYS A 11 -0.50 -16.94 -10.02
N HIS A 12 -0.23 -15.97 -9.14
CA HIS A 12 0.41 -16.20 -7.85
C HIS A 12 -0.58 -16.31 -6.68
N ILE A 13 -1.65 -15.51 -6.71
CA ILE A 13 -2.64 -15.45 -5.65
C ILE A 13 -4.07 -15.79 -6.10
N GLY A 14 -4.26 -16.28 -7.32
CA GLY A 14 -5.58 -16.60 -7.86
C GLY A 14 -6.34 -17.67 -7.06
N ALA A 15 -5.62 -18.60 -6.43
CA ALA A 15 -6.22 -19.61 -5.55
C ALA A 15 -6.92 -19.00 -4.32
N GLU A 16 -6.54 -17.79 -3.90
CA GLU A 16 -7.21 -17.10 -2.78
C GLU A 16 -8.67 -16.80 -3.10
N PHE A 17 -9.00 -16.52 -4.37
CA PHE A 17 -10.37 -16.22 -4.79
C PHE A 17 -11.35 -17.37 -4.66
N GLU A 18 -10.84 -18.61 -4.53
CA GLU A 18 -11.64 -19.82 -4.41
C GLU A 18 -11.80 -20.28 -2.95
N LYS A 19 -11.10 -19.62 -2.02
CA LYS A 19 -11.16 -19.97 -0.60
C LYS A 19 -12.47 -19.49 0.06
N PRO A 20 -13.00 -20.23 1.04
CA PRO A 20 -14.25 -19.86 1.71
C PRO A 20 -14.25 -18.46 2.33
N TYR A 21 -13.12 -18.04 2.91
CA TYR A 21 -13.00 -16.70 3.50
C TYR A 21 -13.21 -15.60 2.44
N PHE A 22 -12.74 -15.81 1.20
CA PHE A 22 -12.86 -14.82 0.14
C PHE A 22 -14.31 -14.69 -0.34
N THR A 23 -15.06 -15.80 -0.36
CA THR A 23 -16.51 -15.76 -0.61
C THR A 23 -17.22 -14.93 0.46
N GLN A 24 -16.95 -15.21 1.74
CA GLN A 24 -17.53 -14.46 2.87
C GLN A 24 -17.15 -12.96 2.80
N LEU A 25 -15.89 -12.66 2.49
CA LEU A 25 -15.43 -11.29 2.29
C LEU A 25 -16.18 -10.58 1.15
N THR A 26 -16.35 -11.24 0.01
CA THR A 26 -17.05 -10.62 -1.13
C THR A 26 -18.52 -10.39 -0.86
N ASP A 27 -19.19 -11.27 -0.12
CA ASP A 27 -20.58 -11.09 0.27
C ASP A 27 -20.73 -9.94 1.27
N PHE A 28 -19.83 -9.86 2.25
CA PHE A 28 -19.75 -8.72 3.17
C PHE A 28 -19.56 -7.40 2.41
N VAL A 29 -18.55 -7.33 1.55
CA VAL A 29 -18.24 -6.08 0.79
C VAL A 29 -19.42 -5.68 -0.11
N ARG A 30 -20.08 -6.62 -0.79
CA ARG A 30 -21.27 -6.33 -1.59
C ARG A 30 -22.40 -5.74 -0.76
N GLN A 31 -22.66 -6.34 0.41
CA GLN A 31 -23.66 -5.84 1.33
C GLN A 31 -23.32 -4.41 1.78
N GLU A 32 -22.08 -4.16 2.18
CA GLU A 32 -21.63 -2.83 2.60
C GLU A 32 -21.82 -1.78 1.50
N TYR A 33 -21.37 -2.05 0.27
CA TYR A 33 -21.54 -1.11 -0.85
C TYR A 33 -23.01 -0.93 -1.30
N SER A 34 -23.90 -1.86 -0.98
CA SER A 34 -25.32 -1.75 -1.29
C SER A 34 -26.14 -0.98 -0.23
N THR A 35 -25.63 -0.91 1.00
CA THR A 35 -26.38 -0.34 2.14
C THR A 35 -25.75 0.91 2.72
N THR A 36 -24.47 1.15 2.49
CA THR A 36 -23.71 2.29 3.03
C THR A 36 -22.78 2.88 1.97
N ALA A 37 -22.32 4.10 2.19
CA ALA A 37 -21.24 4.67 1.40
C ALA A 37 -19.91 4.02 1.80
N CYS A 38 -19.19 3.45 0.83
CA CYS A 38 -17.89 2.81 1.03
C CYS A 38 -16.83 3.33 0.06
N TYR A 39 -15.59 3.25 0.47
CA TYR A 39 -14.44 3.69 -0.32
C TYR A 39 -13.36 2.61 -0.40
N PRO A 40 -12.52 2.65 -1.48
CA PRO A 40 -12.63 3.48 -2.69
C PRO A 40 -13.85 3.07 -3.53
N PRO A 41 -14.17 3.76 -4.64
CA PRO A 41 -15.15 3.26 -5.62
C PRO A 41 -14.83 1.82 -6.02
N GLY A 42 -15.86 0.98 -6.21
CA GLY A 42 -15.71 -0.47 -6.43
C GLY A 42 -14.76 -0.85 -7.57
N SER A 43 -14.67 0.00 -8.62
CA SER A 43 -13.72 -0.18 -9.73
C SER A 43 -12.25 0.01 -9.33
N LEU A 44 -11.98 0.66 -8.21
CA LEU A 44 -10.64 0.99 -7.72
C LEU A 44 -10.17 0.12 -6.55
N VAL A 45 -10.95 -0.83 -6.07
CA VAL A 45 -10.60 -1.69 -4.92
C VAL A 45 -9.26 -2.42 -5.15
N PHE A 46 -9.01 -2.89 -6.37
CA PHE A 46 -7.77 -3.60 -6.72
C PHE A 46 -6.76 -2.72 -7.49
N ASN A 47 -6.87 -1.40 -7.39
CA ASN A 47 -6.07 -0.47 -8.19
C ASN A 47 -4.57 -0.61 -7.97
N ALA A 48 -4.12 -0.86 -6.73
CA ALA A 48 -2.71 -1.10 -6.42
C ALA A 48 -2.13 -2.29 -7.21
N PHE A 49 -2.90 -3.35 -7.34
CA PHE A 49 -2.51 -4.55 -8.10
C PHE A 49 -2.55 -4.33 -9.62
N ASN A 50 -3.49 -3.50 -10.08
CA ASN A 50 -3.66 -3.23 -11.52
C ASN A 50 -2.60 -2.27 -12.06
N LEU A 51 -2.14 -1.31 -11.25
CA LEU A 51 -1.10 -0.35 -11.63
C LEU A 51 0.32 -0.86 -11.40
N CYS A 52 0.49 -1.85 -10.54
CA CYS A 52 1.78 -2.46 -10.25
C CYS A 52 1.69 -3.99 -10.43
N PRO A 53 1.94 -4.51 -11.66
CA PRO A 53 1.97 -5.95 -11.93
C PRO A 53 2.96 -6.70 -11.03
N PHE A 54 2.70 -7.96 -10.72
CA PHE A 54 3.51 -8.78 -9.80
C PHE A 54 5.01 -8.77 -10.16
N ASP A 55 5.29 -8.96 -11.45
CA ASP A 55 6.68 -9.02 -11.96
C ASP A 55 7.37 -7.65 -11.99
N ALA A 56 6.60 -6.55 -11.94
CA ALA A 56 7.11 -5.19 -11.92
C ALA A 56 7.36 -4.65 -10.51
N VAL A 57 6.90 -5.34 -9.45
CA VAL A 57 7.09 -4.88 -8.07
C VAL A 57 8.56 -4.81 -7.74
N LYS A 58 9.00 -3.66 -7.23
CA LYS A 58 10.34 -3.39 -6.67
C LYS A 58 10.25 -2.97 -5.21
N VAL A 59 9.21 -2.21 -4.88
CA VAL A 59 8.98 -1.67 -3.53
C VAL A 59 7.57 -1.96 -3.09
N VAL A 60 7.38 -2.30 -1.81
CA VAL A 60 6.07 -2.49 -1.20
C VAL A 60 5.92 -1.51 -0.04
N ILE A 61 4.93 -0.63 -0.10
CA ILE A 61 4.55 0.27 1.00
C ILE A 61 3.21 -0.20 1.54
N ILE A 62 3.13 -0.50 2.84
CA ILE A 62 1.93 -1.06 3.44
C ILE A 62 1.21 0.01 4.26
N GLY A 63 -0.01 0.38 3.81
CA GLY A 63 -0.98 1.14 4.60
C GLY A 63 -1.91 0.23 5.38
N GLN A 64 -2.75 0.80 6.25
CA GLN A 64 -3.72 0.05 7.04
C GLN A 64 -5.02 -0.15 6.27
N ASP A 65 -5.76 0.92 6.04
CA ASP A 65 -7.04 0.96 5.33
C ASP A 65 -7.13 2.23 4.45
N PRO A 66 -8.08 2.28 3.50
CA PRO A 66 -8.24 3.46 2.66
C PRO A 66 -8.66 4.69 3.47
N TYR A 67 -8.44 5.87 2.94
CA TYR A 67 -9.06 7.08 3.46
C TYR A 67 -10.58 6.95 3.46
N HIS A 68 -11.23 7.35 4.54
CA HIS A 68 -12.67 7.17 4.74
C HIS A 68 -13.51 8.43 4.47
N GLU A 69 -12.87 9.53 4.04
CA GLU A 69 -13.58 10.73 3.62
C GLU A 69 -13.88 10.74 2.11
N PRO A 70 -14.97 11.39 1.67
CA PRO A 70 -15.37 11.44 0.28
C PRO A 70 -14.25 11.95 -0.65
N GLY A 71 -14.05 11.26 -1.78
CA GLY A 71 -13.14 11.70 -2.83
C GLY A 71 -11.65 11.50 -2.56
N GLN A 72 -11.26 10.91 -1.42
CA GLN A 72 -9.84 10.72 -1.06
C GLN A 72 -9.27 9.39 -1.54
N ALA A 73 -9.97 8.29 -1.29
CA ALA A 73 -9.45 6.95 -1.59
C ALA A 73 -9.52 6.63 -3.09
N GLN A 74 -8.40 6.16 -3.64
CA GLN A 74 -8.31 5.74 -5.05
C GLN A 74 -7.68 4.35 -5.22
N GLY A 75 -7.69 3.53 -4.16
CA GLY A 75 -7.17 2.17 -4.18
C GLY A 75 -5.65 2.05 -4.11
N LEU A 76 -4.96 3.12 -3.76
CA LEU A 76 -3.52 3.19 -3.49
C LEU A 76 -3.30 3.72 -2.08
N SER A 77 -2.47 3.05 -1.28
CA SER A 77 -2.17 3.52 0.08
C SER A 77 -1.54 4.91 0.07
N PHE A 78 -1.93 5.76 1.00
CA PHE A 78 -1.49 7.16 1.17
C PHE A 78 -1.83 8.12 0.03
N SER A 79 -2.26 7.64 -1.13
CA SER A 79 -2.55 8.43 -2.33
C SER A 79 -3.95 9.05 -2.29
N VAL A 80 -4.04 10.27 -2.83
CA VAL A 80 -5.32 10.94 -3.09
C VAL A 80 -5.36 11.45 -4.54
N PRO A 81 -6.54 11.56 -5.17
CA PRO A 81 -6.66 12.10 -6.52
C PRO A 81 -6.10 13.52 -6.66
N ALA A 82 -5.70 13.88 -7.87
CA ALA A 82 -5.25 15.25 -8.18
C ALA A 82 -6.31 16.28 -7.77
N GLY A 83 -5.86 17.39 -7.17
CA GLY A 83 -6.74 18.47 -6.69
C GLY A 83 -7.32 18.23 -5.28
N VAL A 84 -7.15 17.05 -4.70
CA VAL A 84 -7.53 16.79 -3.30
C VAL A 84 -6.42 17.29 -2.37
N PRO A 85 -6.75 18.02 -1.28
CA PRO A 85 -5.79 18.43 -0.28
C PRO A 85 -5.04 17.24 0.31
N PHE A 86 -3.73 17.39 0.53
CA PHE A 86 -2.91 16.31 1.09
C PHE A 86 -3.34 15.95 2.51
N PRO A 87 -3.72 14.70 2.78
CA PRO A 87 -3.92 14.23 4.15
C PRO A 87 -2.64 14.39 4.99
N PRO A 88 -2.75 14.55 6.30
CA PRO A 88 -1.60 14.84 7.16
C PRO A 88 -0.44 13.83 7.08
N SER A 89 -0.74 12.55 6.89
CA SER A 89 0.30 11.52 6.69
C SER A 89 1.05 11.72 5.38
N LEU A 90 0.36 12.05 4.29
CA LEU A 90 0.97 12.30 2.99
C LEU A 90 1.83 13.57 3.00
N GLN A 91 1.39 14.62 3.73
CA GLN A 91 2.21 15.82 3.93
C GLN A 91 3.55 15.47 4.59
N ASN A 92 3.53 14.61 5.61
CA ASN A 92 4.74 14.20 6.31
C ASN A 92 5.63 13.27 5.44
N ILE A 93 5.03 12.44 4.58
CA ILE A 93 5.77 11.66 3.58
C ILE A 93 6.53 12.59 2.63
N PHE A 94 5.87 13.59 2.06
CA PHE A 94 6.53 14.54 1.15
C PHE A 94 7.57 15.42 1.85
N LYS A 95 7.36 15.80 3.11
CA LYS A 95 8.39 16.49 3.90
C LYS A 95 9.63 15.62 4.11
N GLU A 96 9.45 14.33 4.38
CA GLU A 96 10.58 13.41 4.52
C GLU A 96 11.31 13.22 3.19
N ILE A 97 10.63 13.12 2.06
CA ILE A 97 11.24 13.08 0.73
C ILE A 97 12.07 14.34 0.48
N GLN A 98 11.55 15.52 0.84
CA GLN A 98 12.29 16.78 0.72
C GLN A 98 13.54 16.79 1.59
N LEU A 99 13.46 16.29 2.83
CA LEU A 99 14.61 16.23 3.75
C LEU A 99 15.67 15.22 3.29
N ASP A 100 15.22 14.04 2.85
CA ASP A 100 16.09 12.92 2.47
C ASP A 100 16.74 13.11 1.08
N LEU A 101 15.98 13.58 0.10
CA LEU A 101 16.40 13.63 -1.31
C LEU A 101 16.56 15.07 -1.85
N GLY A 102 16.21 16.08 -1.07
CA GLY A 102 16.24 17.49 -1.53
C GLY A 102 15.18 17.81 -2.61
N LYS A 103 14.22 16.90 -2.87
CA LYS A 103 13.19 17.11 -3.89
C LYS A 103 12.11 18.08 -3.40
N PRO A 104 11.57 18.93 -4.28
CA PRO A 104 10.48 19.83 -3.90
C PRO A 104 9.20 19.01 -3.59
N ILE A 105 8.36 19.55 -2.69
CA ILE A 105 7.04 18.98 -2.43
C ILE A 105 6.22 19.05 -3.72
N PRO A 106 5.62 17.93 -4.19
CA PRO A 106 4.86 17.91 -5.42
C PRO A 106 3.54 18.69 -5.29
N GLN A 107 2.97 19.11 -6.42
CA GLN A 107 1.68 19.82 -6.44
C GLN A 107 0.47 18.88 -6.39
N THR A 108 0.68 17.57 -6.55
CA THR A 108 -0.37 16.54 -6.52
C THR A 108 -0.08 15.49 -5.48
N GLY A 109 -1.14 15.01 -4.81
CA GLY A 109 -1.09 13.85 -3.91
C GLY A 109 -1.36 12.51 -4.60
N ASP A 110 -1.48 12.51 -5.93
CA ASP A 110 -1.67 11.31 -6.73
C ASP A 110 -0.33 10.57 -6.90
N LEU A 111 -0.24 9.40 -6.29
CA LEU A 111 0.95 8.55 -6.30
C LEU A 111 0.93 7.48 -7.40
N THR A 112 0.03 7.59 -8.38
CA THR A 112 -0.05 6.67 -9.53
C THR A 112 1.33 6.54 -10.20
N ARG A 113 2.07 7.63 -10.34
CA ARG A 113 3.43 7.62 -10.91
C ARG A 113 4.43 6.75 -10.12
N TRP A 114 4.23 6.53 -8.82
CA TRP A 114 5.05 5.59 -8.05
C TRP A 114 4.65 4.16 -8.36
N ALA A 115 3.34 3.88 -8.42
CA ALA A 115 2.84 2.54 -8.74
C ALA A 115 3.32 2.08 -10.13
N GLU A 116 3.29 2.94 -11.13
CA GLU A 116 3.77 2.67 -12.49
C GLU A 116 5.28 2.42 -12.56
N GLN A 117 6.06 2.84 -11.57
CA GLN A 117 7.49 2.56 -11.44
C GLN A 117 7.81 1.26 -10.70
N GLY A 118 6.80 0.55 -10.19
CA GLY A 118 6.98 -0.69 -9.43
C GLY A 118 6.83 -0.53 -7.92
N VAL A 119 6.20 0.53 -7.44
CA VAL A 119 5.85 0.68 -6.02
C VAL A 119 4.44 0.14 -5.78
N LEU A 120 4.32 -1.01 -5.15
CA LEU A 120 3.04 -1.54 -4.70
C LEU A 120 2.55 -0.75 -3.47
N LEU A 121 1.62 0.17 -3.70
CA LEU A 121 0.98 0.98 -2.65
C LEU A 121 -0.23 0.23 -2.08
N LEU A 122 0.02 -0.73 -1.20
CA LEU A 122 -0.97 -1.70 -0.72
C LEU A 122 -1.54 -1.29 0.64
N ASN A 123 -2.87 -1.19 0.76
CA ASN A 123 -3.53 -1.22 2.07
C ASN A 123 -3.77 -2.67 2.50
N ALA A 124 -3.64 -2.97 3.78
CA ALA A 124 -3.94 -4.29 4.33
C ALA A 124 -5.44 -4.61 4.24
N THR A 125 -6.30 -3.60 4.39
CA THR A 125 -7.75 -3.65 4.18
C THR A 125 -8.08 -2.81 2.95
N LEU A 126 -8.72 -3.38 1.93
CA LEU A 126 -8.89 -2.69 0.64
C LEU A 126 -10.15 -1.83 0.54
N THR A 127 -11.05 -1.93 1.52
CA THR A 127 -12.29 -1.15 1.56
C THR A 127 -12.55 -0.60 2.96
N VAL A 128 -13.35 0.47 3.04
CA VAL A 128 -13.72 1.10 4.31
C VAL A 128 -15.09 1.75 4.17
N ARG A 129 -15.89 1.79 5.26
CA ARG A 129 -17.14 2.56 5.32
C ARG A 129 -16.83 4.05 5.48
N ALA A 130 -17.61 4.90 4.83
CA ALA A 130 -17.50 6.37 4.96
C ALA A 130 -17.48 6.80 6.43
N HIS A 131 -16.55 7.69 6.77
CA HIS A 131 -16.36 8.27 8.11
C HIS A 131 -16.04 7.27 9.24
N GLN A 132 -15.74 6.00 8.91
CA GLN A 132 -15.50 4.95 9.90
C GLN A 132 -14.20 4.19 9.61
N ALA A 133 -13.08 4.76 10.05
CA ALA A 133 -11.78 4.09 9.95
C ALA A 133 -11.83 2.67 10.55
N ALA A 134 -11.12 1.74 9.95
CA ALA A 134 -11.03 0.35 10.38
C ALA A 134 -12.35 -0.47 10.33
N SER A 135 -13.43 0.07 9.75
CA SER A 135 -14.76 -0.57 9.73
C SER A 135 -14.81 -1.91 8.99
N HIS A 136 -13.92 -2.16 8.03
CA HIS A 136 -13.85 -3.41 7.27
C HIS A 136 -12.70 -4.33 7.68
N GLN A 137 -12.03 -4.05 8.80
CA GLN A 137 -11.00 -4.93 9.32
C GLN A 137 -11.58 -6.26 9.82
N ARG A 138 -10.78 -7.33 9.77
CA ARG A 138 -11.13 -8.68 10.23
C ARG A 138 -12.28 -9.34 9.47
N HIS A 139 -12.57 -8.88 8.26
CA HIS A 139 -13.54 -9.51 7.36
C HIS A 139 -12.89 -10.31 6.21
N GLY A 140 -11.55 -10.47 6.23
CA GLY A 140 -10.81 -11.31 5.28
C GLY A 140 -9.85 -10.54 4.37
N TRP A 141 -9.91 -9.20 4.30
CA TRP A 141 -8.97 -8.43 3.49
C TRP A 141 -7.52 -8.68 3.90
N GLU A 142 -7.24 -8.68 5.20
CA GLU A 142 -5.89 -8.91 5.73
C GLU A 142 -5.34 -10.28 5.31
N GLN A 143 -6.19 -11.31 5.28
CA GLN A 143 -5.78 -12.64 4.83
C GLN A 143 -5.41 -12.63 3.35
N PHE A 144 -6.16 -11.93 2.52
CA PHE A 144 -5.88 -11.79 1.10
C PHE A 144 -4.58 -10.99 0.83
N THR A 145 -4.42 -9.85 1.49
CA THR A 145 -3.22 -9.01 1.30
C THR A 145 -1.98 -9.64 1.91
N ASP A 146 -2.11 -10.39 3.00
CA ASP A 146 -1.02 -11.18 3.58
C ASP A 146 -0.55 -12.29 2.63
N ALA A 147 -1.48 -12.92 1.90
CA ALA A 147 -1.12 -13.88 0.85
C ALA A 147 -0.33 -13.21 -0.29
N ALA A 148 -0.71 -11.99 -0.68
CA ALA A 148 0.02 -11.24 -1.70
C ALA A 148 1.44 -10.86 -1.25
N ILE A 149 1.60 -10.40 0.00
CA ILE A 149 2.91 -10.10 0.60
C ILE A 149 3.78 -11.36 0.67
N SER A 150 3.20 -12.49 1.11
CA SER A 150 3.89 -13.78 1.22
C SER A 150 4.33 -14.30 -0.14
N ALA A 151 3.49 -14.19 -1.18
CA ALA A 151 3.84 -14.59 -2.54
C ALA A 151 5.02 -13.76 -3.07
N LEU A 152 5.00 -12.42 -2.90
CA LEU A 152 6.12 -11.56 -3.26
C LEU A 152 7.40 -11.97 -2.54
N SER A 153 7.32 -12.19 -1.23
CA SER A 153 8.47 -12.58 -0.42
C SER A 153 9.05 -13.94 -0.82
N ALA A 154 8.21 -14.89 -1.23
CA ALA A 154 8.64 -16.24 -1.58
C ALA A 154 9.17 -16.35 -3.02
N GLU A 155 8.59 -15.59 -3.95
CA GLU A 155 8.79 -15.81 -5.39
C GLU A 155 9.60 -14.70 -6.08
N ARG A 156 9.87 -13.57 -5.39
CA ARG A 156 10.70 -12.49 -5.92
C ARG A 156 12.01 -12.38 -5.14
N GLU A 157 12.94 -11.62 -5.69
CA GLU A 157 14.25 -11.31 -5.10
C GLU A 157 14.43 -9.80 -4.98
N HIS A 158 15.21 -9.37 -4.00
CA HIS A 158 15.68 -8.00 -3.86
C HIS A 158 14.60 -6.92 -3.83
N LEU A 159 13.41 -7.25 -3.27
CA LEU A 159 12.38 -6.25 -3.03
C LEU A 159 12.70 -5.38 -1.80
N VAL A 160 12.14 -4.19 -1.77
CA VAL A 160 12.18 -3.30 -0.59
C VAL A 160 10.80 -3.23 0.04
N PHE A 161 10.68 -3.66 1.29
CA PHE A 161 9.44 -3.53 2.07
C PHE A 161 9.57 -2.35 3.03
N ILE A 162 8.70 -1.36 2.89
CA ILE A 162 8.68 -0.17 3.72
C ILE A 162 7.48 -0.25 4.67
N LEU A 163 7.75 -0.40 5.96
CA LEU A 163 6.77 -0.70 6.99
C LEU A 163 6.67 0.45 8.01
N TRP A 164 5.67 1.30 7.85
CA TRP A 164 5.45 2.48 8.67
C TRP A 164 4.37 2.28 9.72
N GLY A 165 4.76 2.32 10.98
CA GLY A 165 3.88 2.15 12.13
C GLY A 165 3.70 0.70 12.59
N GLY A 166 3.12 0.52 13.78
CA GLY A 166 3.00 -0.80 14.43
C GLY A 166 2.23 -1.82 13.60
N TYR A 167 1.17 -1.38 12.92
CA TYR A 167 0.36 -2.26 12.09
C TYR A 167 1.16 -2.81 10.88
N ALA A 168 1.79 -1.93 10.09
CA ALA A 168 2.59 -2.36 8.95
C ALA A 168 3.80 -3.21 9.41
N ARG A 169 4.47 -2.83 10.51
CA ARG A 169 5.59 -3.58 11.07
C ARG A 169 5.21 -5.00 11.52
N SER A 170 3.95 -5.26 11.89
CA SER A 170 3.51 -6.63 12.22
C SER A 170 3.59 -7.59 11.02
N LYS A 171 3.58 -7.06 9.78
CA LYS A 171 3.69 -7.84 8.55
C LYS A 171 5.09 -8.36 8.26
N LYS A 172 6.11 -7.88 8.97
CA LYS A 172 7.51 -8.32 8.79
C LYS A 172 7.73 -9.82 8.96
N GLN A 173 6.85 -10.50 9.70
CA GLN A 173 6.89 -11.96 9.86
C GLN A 173 6.59 -12.73 8.56
N LEU A 174 5.98 -12.07 7.56
CA LEU A 174 5.68 -12.63 6.24
C LEU A 174 6.84 -12.47 5.25
N ILE A 175 7.90 -11.76 5.64
CA ILE A 175 8.94 -11.29 4.72
C ILE A 175 10.26 -11.98 5.06
N ASP A 176 10.87 -12.61 4.06
CA ASP A 176 12.22 -13.18 4.16
C ASP A 176 13.27 -12.06 4.08
N ARG A 177 13.81 -11.69 5.23
CA ARG A 177 14.84 -10.64 5.37
C ARG A 177 16.21 -11.04 4.81
N GLY A 178 16.41 -12.30 4.50
CA GLY A 178 17.63 -12.78 3.81
C GLY A 178 17.61 -12.48 2.31
N ARG A 179 16.39 -12.27 1.75
CA ARG A 179 16.17 -12.02 0.32
C ARG A 179 15.76 -10.57 0.02
N HIS A 180 15.25 -9.84 1.00
CA HIS A 180 14.64 -8.52 0.82
C HIS A 180 15.12 -7.52 1.85
N LEU A 181 15.15 -6.24 1.47
CA LEU A 181 15.36 -5.13 2.41
C LEU A 181 14.04 -4.80 3.11
N VAL A 182 14.09 -4.67 4.44
CA VAL A 182 12.95 -4.23 5.25
C VAL A 182 13.31 -2.94 5.99
N LEU A 183 12.63 -1.86 5.68
CA LEU A 183 12.79 -0.54 6.30
C LEU A 183 11.61 -0.26 7.24
N GLU A 184 11.89 -0.05 8.51
CA GLU A 184 10.88 0.10 9.56
C GLU A 184 10.98 1.48 10.24
N SER A 185 9.85 2.20 10.39
CA SER A 185 9.79 3.41 11.23
C SER A 185 8.42 3.53 11.91
N VAL A 186 8.24 4.63 12.66
CA VAL A 186 6.92 5.03 13.16
C VAL A 186 6.02 5.44 12.00
N HIS A 187 4.70 5.56 12.24
CA HIS A 187 3.73 5.98 11.20
C HIS A 187 3.90 7.47 10.84
N PRO A 188 3.71 7.87 9.57
CA PRO A 188 3.82 9.26 9.13
C PRO A 188 2.74 10.20 9.66
N SER A 189 1.67 9.69 10.30
CA SER A 189 0.65 10.56 10.88
C SER A 189 1.23 11.50 11.94
N PRO A 190 0.72 12.75 12.07
CA PRO A 190 1.20 13.69 13.08
C PRO A 190 1.19 13.14 14.50
N LEU A 191 0.23 12.27 14.83
CA LEU A 191 0.14 11.61 16.15
C LEU A 191 1.36 10.76 16.50
N SER A 192 2.03 10.21 15.48
CA SER A 192 3.25 9.40 15.63
C SER A 192 4.50 10.20 15.27
N ALA A 193 4.49 10.86 14.11
CA ALA A 193 5.65 11.58 13.58
C ALA A 193 6.16 12.69 14.53
N ASN A 194 5.25 13.41 15.18
CA ASN A 194 5.59 14.49 16.10
C ASN A 194 6.18 13.98 17.44
N ARG A 195 6.14 12.67 17.70
CA ARG A 195 6.79 12.04 18.86
C ARG A 195 8.23 11.60 18.57
N GLY A 196 8.70 11.83 17.33
CA GLY A 196 10.03 11.45 16.85
C GLY A 196 10.07 10.11 16.13
N GLY A 197 11.17 9.88 15.38
CA GLY A 197 11.44 8.64 14.67
C GLY A 197 10.80 8.53 13.28
N TRP A 198 10.13 9.58 12.80
CA TRP A 198 9.66 9.66 11.41
C TRP A 198 10.62 10.45 10.53
N PHE A 199 10.88 11.72 10.87
CA PHE A 199 11.73 12.58 10.07
C PHE A 199 13.19 12.14 10.17
N SER A 200 13.91 12.23 9.06
CA SER A 200 15.28 11.74 8.86
C SER A 200 15.40 10.21 9.01
N ASN A 201 14.36 9.47 8.61
CA ASN A 201 14.43 8.00 8.52
C ASN A 201 15.19 7.52 7.27
N HIS A 202 15.37 8.39 6.27
CA HIS A 202 16.13 8.12 5.02
C HIS A 202 15.63 6.92 4.21
N HIS A 203 14.37 6.54 4.34
CA HIS A 203 13.85 5.35 3.67
C HIS A 203 13.87 5.45 2.15
N PHE A 204 13.73 6.66 1.59
CA PHE A 204 13.69 6.88 0.14
C PHE A 204 15.08 6.75 -0.49
N SER A 205 16.10 7.35 0.12
CA SER A 205 17.49 7.21 -0.32
C SER A 205 18.03 5.80 -0.10
N LEU A 206 17.74 5.16 1.06
CA LEU A 206 18.11 3.79 1.34
C LEU A 206 17.46 2.79 0.38
N CYS A 207 16.18 3.00 0.05
CA CYS A 207 15.47 2.22 -0.95
C CYS A 207 16.16 2.29 -2.31
N ASN A 208 16.43 3.50 -2.80
CA ASN A 208 17.07 3.70 -4.09
C ASN A 208 18.51 3.17 -4.12
N ALA A 209 19.26 3.31 -3.02
CA ALA A 209 20.59 2.71 -2.92
C ALA A 209 20.56 1.19 -3.06
N TYR A 210 19.63 0.54 -2.38
CA TYR A 210 19.44 -0.91 -2.46
C TYR A 210 19.02 -1.37 -3.87
N LEU A 211 18.07 -0.69 -4.51
CA LEU A 211 17.63 -1.00 -5.88
C LEU A 211 18.81 -0.90 -6.85
N ARG A 212 19.59 0.17 -6.80
CA ARG A 212 20.77 0.38 -7.64
C ARG A 212 21.83 -0.70 -7.41
N GLU A 213 22.09 -1.09 -6.16
CA GLU A 213 23.04 -2.17 -5.82
C GLU A 213 22.67 -3.51 -6.47
N HIS A 214 21.36 -3.77 -6.65
CA HIS A 214 20.84 -4.98 -7.26
C HIS A 214 20.50 -4.84 -8.76
N GLY A 215 20.94 -3.76 -9.40
CA GLY A 215 20.75 -3.55 -10.85
C GLY A 215 19.34 -3.12 -11.25
N GLU A 216 18.52 -2.72 -10.29
CA GLU A 216 17.17 -2.22 -10.53
C GLU A 216 17.18 -0.69 -10.74
N GLN A 217 16.22 -0.23 -11.54
CA GLN A 217 16.01 1.21 -11.71
C GLN A 217 15.49 1.82 -10.40
N GLU A 218 16.09 2.93 -9.98
CA GLU A 218 15.66 3.73 -8.84
C GLU A 218 14.23 4.27 -9.04
N ILE A 219 13.55 4.54 -7.93
CA ILE A 219 12.24 5.19 -7.95
C ILE A 219 12.43 6.71 -7.98
N ASP A 220 11.74 7.36 -8.88
CA ASP A 220 11.59 8.81 -8.88
C ASP A 220 10.46 9.20 -7.91
N TRP A 221 10.84 9.38 -6.66
CA TRP A 221 9.92 9.69 -5.55
C TRP A 221 9.26 11.05 -5.69
#